data_d80ce2a80dd914db435d606573f66234
#
_entry.id   d80ce2a80dd914db435d606573f66234
#
_cell.length_a   1.000
_cell.length_b   1.000
_cell.length_c   1.000
_cell.angle_alpha   90.00
_cell.angle_beta   90.00
_cell.angle_gamma   90.00
#
_symmetry.space_group_name_H-M   'P 1'
#
loop_
_entity.id
_entity.type
_entity.pdbx_description
1 polymer ?
#
loop_
_entity_poly.entity_id
_entity_poly.type
_entity_poly.pdbx_seq_one_letter_code
_entity_poly.pdbx_strand_id
1 'polypeptide(L)'
;MGFISPSHFIPLANPGIVSQGLKWMLSSTSPFYIKPRLNLELIQWAYHFWKNCNTKKSNQNSKPLNEILQLSRSMMEVLKDDFGNAFEMQEKGCLMMCKKQKTLDHEFEVANKAVLFGLKVECLDRAGVQALETNVEVNVAGAVLFKDDCHFDPARLMMALKTYLLNKGINFQLNTTVTGFEKSSSNITAIITDKGKFDCDEILLSPGSWMPEFAKMMGFKLLL
;
A
#
# COMPACT_ATOMS: atom_id res chain seq x y z
N MET A 1 10.72 -7.68 2.97
CA MET A 1 11.01 -6.24 3.19
C MET A 1 9.72 -5.48 3.02
N GLY A 2 9.36 -4.63 3.97
CA GLY A 2 8.22 -3.72 3.88
C GLY A 2 8.71 -2.34 3.44
N PHE A 3 7.90 -1.66 2.62
CA PHE A 3 8.20 -0.31 2.17
C PHE A 3 7.15 0.66 2.69
N ILE A 4 7.59 1.85 3.03
CA ILE A 4 6.77 3.01 3.31
C ILE A 4 7.22 4.04 2.29
N SER A 5 6.36 4.28 1.29
CA SER A 5 6.76 4.99 0.07
C SER A 5 5.86 6.19 -0.21
N PRO A 6 6.10 7.34 0.45
CA PRO A 6 5.44 8.59 0.10
C PRO A 6 5.55 8.96 -1.38
N SER A 7 6.60 8.45 -2.07
CA SER A 7 6.80 8.63 -3.51
C SER A 7 5.69 8.03 -4.39
N HIS A 8 4.91 7.08 -3.87
CA HIS A 8 3.85 6.40 -4.61
C HIS A 8 2.49 7.16 -4.57
N PHE A 9 2.54 8.48 -4.66
CA PHE A 9 1.37 9.37 -4.60
C PHE A 9 0.52 9.40 -5.88
N ILE A 10 0.98 8.80 -6.98
CA ILE A 10 0.20 8.68 -8.22
C ILE A 10 -0.76 7.49 -8.08
N PRO A 11 -2.09 7.71 -8.16
CA PRO A 11 -3.05 6.61 -8.09
C PRO A 11 -2.83 5.56 -9.16
N LEU A 12 -3.09 4.29 -8.84
CA LEU A 12 -3.02 3.20 -9.80
C LEU A 12 -3.95 3.43 -11.00
N ALA A 13 -5.14 3.97 -10.76
CA ALA A 13 -6.08 4.37 -11.80
C ALA A 13 -5.61 5.66 -12.51
N ASN A 14 -4.57 5.57 -13.33
CA ASN A 14 -4.03 6.66 -14.13
C ASN A 14 -4.18 6.39 -15.64
N PRO A 15 -4.02 7.42 -16.49
CA PRO A 15 -4.09 7.25 -17.95
C PRO A 15 -3.08 6.21 -18.46
N GLY A 16 -3.56 5.33 -19.35
CA GLY A 16 -2.71 4.31 -19.99
C GLY A 16 -2.53 3.01 -19.19
N ILE A 17 -2.86 2.97 -17.90
CA ILE A 17 -2.65 1.77 -17.06
C ILE A 17 -3.46 0.56 -17.55
N VAL A 18 -4.65 0.75 -18.11
CA VAL A 18 -5.48 -0.34 -18.61
C VAL A 18 -4.81 -1.01 -19.82
N SER A 19 -4.32 -0.23 -20.77
CA SER A 19 -3.60 -0.77 -21.95
C SER A 19 -2.28 -1.42 -21.56
N GLN A 20 -1.59 -0.89 -20.57
CA GLN A 20 -0.36 -1.46 -20.03
C GLN A 20 -0.65 -2.75 -19.26
N GLY A 21 -1.71 -2.79 -18.45
CA GLY A 21 -2.14 -3.98 -17.72
C GLY A 21 -2.51 -5.13 -18.66
N LEU A 22 -3.22 -4.84 -19.76
CA LEU A 22 -3.51 -5.85 -20.79
C LEU A 22 -2.23 -6.41 -21.43
N LYS A 23 -1.26 -5.55 -21.74
CA LYS A 23 0.06 -6.00 -22.24
C LYS A 23 0.79 -6.87 -21.21
N TRP A 24 0.75 -6.51 -19.94
CA TRP A 24 1.36 -7.28 -18.87
C TRP A 24 0.71 -8.65 -18.70
N MET A 25 -0.62 -8.75 -18.82
CA MET A 25 -1.33 -10.03 -18.74
C MET A 25 -0.96 -10.99 -19.86
N LEU A 26 -0.50 -10.48 -21.01
CA LEU A 26 -0.03 -11.28 -22.14
C LEU A 26 1.46 -11.67 -22.04
N SER A 27 2.19 -11.16 -21.02
CA SER A 27 3.61 -11.45 -20.82
C SER A 27 3.79 -12.49 -19.73
N SER A 28 4.48 -13.58 -20.04
CA SER A 28 4.82 -14.64 -19.09
C SER A 28 5.78 -14.19 -17.97
N THR A 29 6.48 -13.07 -18.17
CA THR A 29 7.44 -12.51 -17.20
C THR A 29 6.82 -11.43 -16.30
N SER A 30 5.56 -11.07 -16.52
CA SER A 30 4.89 -10.04 -15.74
C SER A 30 4.39 -10.59 -14.39
N PRO A 31 4.65 -9.91 -13.28
CA PRO A 31 4.04 -10.26 -12.00
C PRO A 31 2.55 -9.90 -11.91
N PHE A 32 2.04 -9.14 -12.89
CA PHE A 32 0.65 -8.69 -12.91
C PHE A 32 -0.21 -9.65 -13.72
N TYR A 33 -1.12 -10.34 -13.05
CA TYR A 33 -2.08 -11.24 -13.67
C TYR A 33 -3.44 -11.16 -12.97
N ILE A 34 -4.48 -10.91 -13.75
CA ILE A 34 -5.86 -11.02 -13.29
C ILE A 34 -6.46 -12.26 -13.94
N LYS A 35 -6.81 -13.26 -13.12
CA LYS A 35 -7.45 -14.49 -13.63
C LYS A 35 -8.80 -14.13 -14.28
N PRO A 36 -8.99 -14.39 -15.57
CA PRO A 36 -10.27 -14.13 -16.24
C PRO A 36 -11.40 -14.91 -15.57
N ARG A 37 -12.46 -14.21 -15.19
CA ARG A 37 -13.67 -14.80 -14.62
C ARG A 37 -14.88 -14.10 -15.21
N LEU A 38 -15.89 -14.87 -15.59
CA LEU A 38 -17.20 -14.34 -15.99
C LEU A 38 -18.01 -14.05 -14.71
N ASN A 39 -17.61 -13.00 -14.00
CA ASN A 39 -18.23 -12.56 -12.77
C ASN A 39 -18.70 -11.10 -12.95
N LEU A 40 -19.96 -10.84 -12.68
CA LEU A 40 -20.55 -9.49 -12.79
C LEU A 40 -19.85 -8.49 -11.89
N GLU A 41 -19.38 -8.88 -10.72
CA GLU A 41 -18.65 -8.00 -9.81
C GLU A 41 -17.32 -7.57 -10.41
N LEU A 42 -16.56 -8.48 -11.03
CA LEU A 42 -15.31 -8.17 -11.72
C LEU A 42 -15.55 -7.22 -12.92
N ILE A 43 -16.63 -7.43 -13.68
CA ILE A 43 -16.99 -6.57 -14.80
C ILE A 43 -17.36 -5.17 -14.32
N GLN A 44 -18.15 -5.06 -13.25
CA GLN A 44 -18.50 -3.78 -12.63
C GLN A 44 -17.25 -3.06 -12.09
N TRP A 45 -16.39 -3.78 -11.39
CA TRP A 45 -15.11 -3.24 -10.91
C TRP A 45 -14.24 -2.74 -12.06
N ALA A 46 -14.06 -3.54 -13.12
CA ALA A 46 -13.25 -3.16 -14.29
C ALA A 46 -13.82 -1.92 -14.99
N TYR A 47 -15.14 -1.80 -15.10
CA TYR A 47 -15.80 -0.62 -15.66
C TYR A 47 -15.54 0.63 -14.79
N HIS A 48 -15.71 0.54 -13.48
CA HIS A 48 -15.45 1.65 -12.57
C HIS A 48 -13.97 2.01 -12.55
N PHE A 49 -13.07 1.04 -12.56
CA PHE A 49 -11.63 1.26 -12.65
C PHE A 49 -11.28 2.02 -13.93
N TRP A 50 -11.72 1.53 -15.09
CA TRP A 50 -11.51 2.19 -16.38
C TRP A 50 -12.05 3.62 -16.42
N LYS A 51 -13.26 3.85 -15.93
CA LYS A 51 -13.88 5.18 -15.87
C LYS A 51 -13.08 6.17 -15.03
N ASN A 52 -12.31 5.68 -14.07
CA ASN A 52 -11.45 6.50 -13.21
C ASN A 52 -10.04 6.70 -13.76
N CYS A 53 -9.61 5.96 -14.80
CA CYS A 53 -8.30 6.07 -15.43
C CYS A 53 -8.20 7.31 -16.33
N ASN A 54 -8.30 8.50 -15.76
CA ASN A 54 -8.15 9.75 -16.49
C ASN A 54 -7.33 10.78 -15.70
N THR A 55 -6.69 11.72 -16.41
CA THR A 55 -5.77 12.70 -15.85
C THR A 55 -6.41 13.56 -14.77
N LYS A 56 -7.67 13.98 -14.97
CA LYS A 56 -8.37 14.84 -14.00
C LYS A 56 -8.49 14.15 -12.64
N LYS A 57 -8.99 12.92 -12.62
CA LYS A 57 -9.16 12.16 -11.38
C LYS A 57 -7.83 11.74 -10.77
N SER A 58 -6.85 11.35 -11.59
CA SER A 58 -5.50 11.06 -11.11
C SER A 58 -4.91 12.25 -10.38
N ASN A 59 -4.96 13.45 -10.97
CA ASN A 59 -4.45 14.68 -10.33
C ASN A 59 -5.25 15.06 -9.07
N GLN A 60 -6.58 14.92 -9.08
CA GLN A 60 -7.40 15.19 -7.90
C GLN A 60 -7.11 14.28 -6.73
N ASN A 61 -6.80 13.01 -6.99
CA ASN A 61 -6.58 12.00 -5.96
C ASN A 61 -5.11 11.91 -5.51
N SER A 62 -4.16 12.46 -6.26
CA SER A 62 -2.74 12.42 -5.92
C SER A 62 -2.43 13.17 -4.61
N LYS A 63 -3.06 14.32 -4.38
CA LYS A 63 -2.83 15.10 -3.16
C LYS A 63 -3.33 14.38 -1.90
N PRO A 64 -4.61 13.95 -1.80
CA PRO A 64 -5.08 13.19 -0.64
C PRO A 64 -4.28 11.88 -0.41
N LEU A 65 -3.89 11.22 -1.50
CA LEU A 65 -3.06 10.01 -1.41
C LEU A 65 -1.68 10.34 -0.82
N ASN A 66 -1.03 11.41 -1.27
CA ASN A 66 0.23 11.85 -0.71
C ASN A 66 0.11 12.20 0.78
N GLU A 67 -0.94 12.92 1.18
CA GLU A 67 -1.19 13.29 2.58
C GLU A 67 -1.29 12.06 3.50
N ILE A 68 -2.04 11.02 3.09
CA ILE A 68 -2.17 9.79 3.87
C ILE A 68 -0.87 8.97 3.89
N LEU A 69 -0.09 8.97 2.80
CA LEU A 69 1.21 8.30 2.75
C LEU A 69 2.24 8.97 3.66
N GLN A 70 2.27 10.31 3.70
CA GLN A 70 3.12 11.06 4.63
C GLN A 70 2.70 10.85 6.08
N LEU A 71 1.39 10.84 6.37
CA LEU A 71 0.87 10.51 7.69
C LEU A 71 1.29 9.09 8.10
N SER A 72 1.16 8.11 7.21
CA SER A 72 1.61 6.73 7.44
C SER A 72 3.09 6.69 7.81
N ARG A 73 3.94 7.45 7.09
CA ARG A 73 5.36 7.55 7.40
C ARG A 73 5.60 8.13 8.79
N SER A 74 4.98 9.27 9.12
CA SER A 74 5.16 9.89 10.44
C SER A 74 4.72 8.98 11.59
N MET A 75 3.63 8.22 11.41
CA MET A 75 3.18 7.25 12.41
C MET A 75 4.18 6.08 12.58
N MET A 76 4.85 5.67 11.50
CA MET A 76 5.89 4.63 11.60
C MET A 76 7.16 5.14 12.28
N GLU A 77 7.47 6.43 12.18
CA GLU A 77 8.54 7.07 12.96
C GLU A 77 8.22 7.04 14.46
N VAL A 78 6.98 7.34 14.84
CA VAL A 78 6.53 7.21 16.24
C VAL A 78 6.69 5.75 16.73
N LEU A 79 6.23 4.77 15.94
CA LEU A 79 6.39 3.35 16.29
C LEU A 79 7.86 2.94 16.38
N LYS A 80 8.74 3.49 15.53
CA LYS A 80 10.18 3.26 15.59
C LYS A 80 10.75 3.72 16.92
N ASP A 81 10.35 4.89 17.39
CA ASP A 81 10.80 5.45 18.68
C ASP A 81 10.22 4.64 19.86
N ASP A 82 8.91 4.33 19.83
CA ASP A 82 8.23 3.56 20.86
C ASP A 82 8.80 2.14 21.04
N PHE A 83 9.24 1.52 19.97
CA PHE A 83 9.80 0.15 19.99
C PHE A 83 11.32 0.09 19.91
N GLY A 84 12.03 1.22 20.05
CA GLY A 84 13.49 1.27 19.97
C GLY A 84 14.03 0.72 18.65
N ASN A 85 13.30 0.92 17.55
CA ASN A 85 13.59 0.41 16.20
C ASN A 85 13.73 -1.12 16.12
N ALA A 86 12.96 -1.86 16.91
CA ALA A 86 12.98 -3.33 16.93
C ALA A 86 12.67 -3.99 15.58
N PHE A 87 12.07 -3.26 14.65
CA PHE A 87 11.73 -3.72 13.30
C PHE A 87 12.68 -3.21 12.20
N GLU A 88 13.83 -2.66 12.61
CA GLU A 88 14.95 -2.28 11.72
C GLU A 88 14.54 -1.32 10.59
N MET A 89 13.76 -0.29 10.91
CA MET A 89 13.41 0.74 9.96
C MET A 89 14.64 1.50 9.49
N GLN A 90 14.83 1.59 8.17
CA GLN A 90 15.92 2.28 7.49
C GLN A 90 15.36 3.42 6.63
N GLU A 91 15.91 4.61 6.82
CA GLU A 91 15.50 5.84 6.12
C GLU A 91 16.49 6.20 5.01
N LYS A 92 16.78 5.23 4.15
CA LYS A 92 17.76 5.37 3.06
C LYS A 92 17.15 5.89 1.75
N GLY A 93 15.84 6.09 1.73
CA GLY A 93 15.11 6.44 0.52
C GLY A 93 14.83 5.24 -0.39
N CYS A 94 14.24 5.55 -1.55
CA CYS A 94 14.02 4.60 -2.64
C CYS A 94 14.70 5.13 -3.91
N LEU A 95 15.61 4.33 -4.47
CA LEU A 95 16.34 4.65 -5.68
C LEU A 95 15.66 4.02 -6.90
N MET A 96 14.98 4.82 -7.70
CA MET A 96 14.28 4.40 -8.92
C MET A 96 15.24 4.44 -10.11
N MET A 97 15.94 3.32 -10.36
CA MET A 97 16.93 3.20 -11.42
C MET A 97 16.30 2.96 -12.79
N CYS A 98 16.67 3.74 -13.79
CA CYS A 98 16.15 3.70 -15.16
C CYS A 98 17.23 3.26 -16.15
N LYS A 99 17.00 2.13 -16.84
CA LYS A 99 17.92 1.63 -17.89
C LYS A 99 17.86 2.43 -19.19
N LYS A 100 16.71 3.06 -19.49
CA LYS A 100 16.48 3.78 -20.74
C LYS A 100 16.24 5.25 -20.48
N GLN A 101 16.78 6.14 -21.33
CA GLN A 101 16.59 7.57 -21.22
C GLN A 101 15.11 7.96 -21.17
N LYS A 102 14.28 7.42 -22.06
CA LYS A 102 12.83 7.71 -22.08
C LYS A 102 12.13 7.40 -20.74
N THR A 103 12.58 6.35 -20.02
CA THR A 103 12.01 6.02 -18.70
C THR A 103 12.51 7.01 -17.66
N LEU A 104 13.78 7.41 -17.75
CA LEU A 104 14.37 8.41 -16.87
C LEU A 104 13.69 9.77 -17.02
N ASP A 105 13.42 10.20 -18.25
CA ASP A 105 12.73 11.46 -18.54
C ASP A 105 11.33 11.47 -17.89
N HIS A 106 10.62 10.35 -17.98
CA HIS A 106 9.32 10.19 -17.31
C HIS A 106 9.43 10.20 -15.77
N GLU A 107 10.44 9.52 -15.19
CA GLU A 107 10.68 9.57 -13.74
C GLU A 107 11.06 10.97 -13.26
N PHE A 108 11.74 11.78 -14.09
CA PHE A 108 12.01 13.19 -13.76
C PHE A 108 10.72 14.04 -13.74
N GLU A 109 9.74 13.74 -14.60
CA GLU A 109 8.42 14.36 -14.50
C GLU A 109 7.69 13.99 -13.21
N VAL A 110 7.80 12.72 -12.78
CA VAL A 110 7.26 12.25 -11.49
C VAL A 110 7.99 12.93 -10.33
N ALA A 111 9.31 13.04 -10.40
CA ALA A 111 10.15 13.75 -9.42
C ALA A 111 9.72 15.20 -9.23
N ASN A 112 9.49 15.93 -10.34
CA ASN A 112 9.02 17.31 -10.30
C ASN A 112 7.65 17.43 -9.62
N LYS A 113 6.73 16.48 -9.85
CA LYS A 113 5.44 16.44 -9.13
C LYS A 113 5.61 16.13 -7.66
N ALA A 114 6.53 15.23 -7.31
CA ALA A 114 6.84 14.89 -5.92
C ALA A 114 7.33 16.11 -5.12
N VAL A 115 8.19 16.92 -5.73
CA VAL A 115 8.67 18.18 -5.13
C VAL A 115 7.51 19.15 -4.86
N LEU A 116 6.51 19.25 -5.76
CA LEU A 116 5.32 20.08 -5.55
C LEU A 116 4.47 19.61 -4.35
N PHE A 117 4.57 18.34 -3.97
CA PHE A 117 3.93 17.76 -2.80
C PHE A 117 4.81 17.79 -1.54
N GLY A 118 5.97 18.44 -1.61
CA GLY A 118 6.88 18.61 -0.48
C GLY A 118 7.83 17.44 -0.22
N LEU A 119 7.91 16.47 -1.16
CA LEU A 119 8.83 15.34 -1.04
C LEU A 119 10.26 15.76 -1.40
N LYS A 120 11.24 15.18 -0.72
CA LYS A 120 12.66 15.38 -0.97
C LYS A 120 13.15 14.42 -2.05
N VAL A 121 13.55 14.97 -3.19
CA VAL A 121 13.92 14.20 -4.37
C VAL A 121 15.28 14.64 -4.89
N GLU A 122 16.06 13.69 -5.38
CA GLU A 122 17.34 13.94 -6.06
C GLU A 122 17.37 13.18 -7.38
N CYS A 123 17.62 13.92 -8.46
CA CYS A 123 17.81 13.35 -9.80
C CYS A 123 19.29 13.06 -10.02
N LEU A 124 19.61 11.83 -10.40
CA LEU A 124 20.97 11.33 -10.52
C LEU A 124 21.24 10.86 -11.96
N ASP A 125 22.38 11.24 -12.48
CA ASP A 125 22.96 10.63 -13.67
C ASP A 125 23.63 9.27 -13.32
N ARG A 126 24.17 8.59 -14.32
CA ARG A 126 24.85 7.29 -14.10
C ARG A 126 26.00 7.41 -13.08
N ALA A 127 26.77 8.49 -13.11
CA ALA A 127 27.90 8.68 -12.21
C ALA A 127 27.40 8.86 -10.76
N GLY A 128 26.34 9.63 -10.55
CA GLY A 128 25.70 9.80 -9.25
C GLY A 128 25.15 8.49 -8.70
N VAL A 129 24.50 7.66 -9.54
CA VAL A 129 24.03 6.32 -9.13
C VAL A 129 25.21 5.43 -8.75
N GLN A 130 26.29 5.41 -9.54
CA GLN A 130 27.49 4.62 -9.25
C GLN A 130 28.15 5.04 -7.93
N ALA A 131 28.13 6.32 -7.60
CA ALA A 131 28.66 6.82 -6.33
C ALA A 131 27.88 6.33 -5.10
N LEU A 132 26.57 6.08 -5.25
CA LEU A 132 25.71 5.48 -4.21
C LEU A 132 25.88 3.97 -4.13
N GLU A 133 25.99 3.28 -5.28
CA GLU A 133 26.07 1.82 -5.40
C GLU A 133 27.52 1.39 -5.65
N THR A 134 28.35 1.51 -4.61
CA THR A 134 29.80 1.26 -4.71
C THR A 134 30.20 -0.21 -4.89
N ASN A 135 29.33 -1.15 -4.50
CA ASN A 135 29.64 -2.58 -4.49
C ASN A 135 29.27 -3.31 -5.78
N VAL A 136 28.63 -2.62 -6.71
CA VAL A 136 28.18 -3.19 -7.99
C VAL A 136 28.41 -2.19 -9.13
N GLU A 137 28.74 -2.70 -10.32
CA GLU A 137 28.75 -1.86 -11.51
C GLU A 137 27.32 -1.61 -12.00
N VAL A 138 26.91 -0.34 -12.11
CA VAL A 138 25.57 0.02 -12.54
C VAL A 138 25.51 0.30 -14.04
N ASN A 139 24.54 -0.32 -14.73
CA ASN A 139 24.25 -0.09 -16.14
C ASN A 139 22.87 0.55 -16.32
N VAL A 140 22.80 1.86 -16.06
CA VAL A 140 21.58 2.68 -16.09
C VAL A 140 21.81 3.99 -16.83
N ALA A 141 20.73 4.62 -17.31
CA ALA A 141 20.76 5.99 -17.82
C ALA A 141 20.87 7.00 -16.68
N GLY A 142 20.26 6.68 -15.53
CA GLY A 142 20.23 7.49 -14.33
C GLY A 142 19.18 6.95 -13.36
N ALA A 143 18.88 7.73 -12.33
CA ALA A 143 17.88 7.39 -11.32
C ALA A 143 17.23 8.63 -10.72
N VAL A 144 16.12 8.39 -9.98
CA VAL A 144 15.53 9.34 -9.05
C VAL A 144 15.61 8.74 -7.65
N LEU A 145 16.18 9.45 -6.70
CA LEU A 145 16.22 9.09 -5.29
C LEU A 145 15.11 9.85 -4.55
N PHE A 146 14.10 9.13 -4.07
CA PHE A 146 13.05 9.65 -3.19
C PHE A 146 13.49 9.47 -1.74
N LYS A 147 13.98 10.54 -1.11
CA LYS A 147 14.64 10.48 0.21
C LYS A 147 13.67 10.22 1.36
N ASP A 148 12.39 10.51 1.17
CA ASP A 148 11.38 10.31 2.21
C ASP A 148 10.85 8.87 2.28
N ASP A 149 11.19 8.04 1.32
CA ASP A 149 10.86 6.63 1.36
C ASP A 149 11.74 5.89 2.37
N CYS A 150 11.19 4.85 2.96
CA CYS A 150 11.92 4.00 3.90
C CYS A 150 11.48 2.55 3.80
N HIS A 151 12.22 1.66 4.45
CA HIS A 151 11.90 0.25 4.50
C HIS A 151 12.15 -0.33 5.90
N PHE A 152 11.52 -1.46 6.19
CA PHE A 152 11.59 -2.14 7.48
C PHE A 152 11.38 -3.65 7.33
N ASP A 153 11.56 -4.40 8.41
CA ASP A 153 11.20 -5.81 8.48
C ASP A 153 9.77 -5.98 9.01
N PRO A 154 8.79 -6.37 8.15
CA PRO A 154 7.40 -6.53 8.57
C PRO A 154 7.20 -7.62 9.61
N ALA A 155 7.99 -8.71 9.56
CA ALA A 155 7.87 -9.79 10.53
C ALA A 155 8.28 -9.33 11.92
N ARG A 156 9.37 -8.57 12.02
CA ARG A 156 9.82 -7.96 13.29
C ARG A 156 8.82 -6.94 13.81
N LEU A 157 8.23 -6.10 12.94
CA LEU A 157 7.19 -5.18 13.35
C LEU A 157 5.99 -5.93 13.94
N MET A 158 5.51 -6.98 13.27
CA MET A 158 4.39 -7.79 13.78
C MET A 158 4.72 -8.47 15.10
N MET A 159 5.96 -8.94 15.29
CA MET A 159 6.41 -9.50 16.56
C MET A 159 6.43 -8.45 17.68
N ALA A 160 6.99 -7.27 17.42
CA ALA A 160 7.04 -6.17 18.38
C ALA A 160 5.64 -5.73 18.80
N LEU A 161 4.73 -5.52 17.85
CA LEU A 161 3.32 -5.17 18.10
C LEU A 161 2.62 -6.26 18.92
N LYS A 162 2.77 -7.53 18.55
CA LYS A 162 2.15 -8.65 19.27
C LYS A 162 2.64 -8.71 20.72
N THR A 163 3.95 -8.61 20.93
CA THR A 163 4.55 -8.65 22.28
C THR A 163 4.03 -7.47 23.12
N TYR A 164 4.03 -6.27 22.55
CA TYR A 164 3.51 -5.08 23.22
C TYR A 164 2.05 -5.24 23.64
N LEU A 165 1.19 -5.70 22.74
CA LEU A 165 -0.23 -5.88 23.00
C LEU A 165 -0.50 -6.97 24.05
N LEU A 166 0.24 -8.09 24.02
CA LEU A 166 0.14 -9.12 25.05
C LEU A 166 0.53 -8.58 26.42
N ASN A 167 1.60 -7.78 26.51
CA ASN A 167 2.02 -7.12 27.76
C ASN A 167 1.00 -6.10 28.27
N LYS A 168 0.13 -5.57 27.40
CA LYS A 168 -1.01 -4.72 27.76
C LYS A 168 -2.28 -5.51 28.12
N GLY A 169 -2.21 -6.83 28.16
CA GLY A 169 -3.35 -7.69 28.52
C GLY A 169 -4.34 -7.92 27.39
N ILE A 170 -3.98 -7.60 26.13
CA ILE A 170 -4.85 -7.86 24.99
C ILE A 170 -4.91 -9.36 24.69
N ASN A 171 -6.10 -9.90 24.53
CA ASN A 171 -6.33 -11.29 24.17
C ASN A 171 -6.36 -11.48 22.65
N PHE A 172 -5.60 -12.44 22.14
CA PHE A 172 -5.59 -12.85 20.74
C PHE A 172 -6.35 -14.17 20.56
N GLN A 173 -7.38 -14.17 19.75
CA GLN A 173 -8.09 -15.38 19.34
C GLN A 173 -7.59 -15.84 17.97
N LEU A 174 -6.44 -16.55 17.97
CA LEU A 174 -5.84 -17.07 16.74
C LEU A 174 -6.58 -18.31 16.23
N ASN A 175 -6.50 -18.56 14.91
CA ASN A 175 -7.18 -19.67 14.24
C ASN A 175 -8.68 -19.66 14.52
N THR A 176 -9.29 -18.49 14.53
CA THR A 176 -10.70 -18.26 14.84
C THR A 176 -11.30 -17.49 13.67
N THR A 177 -12.33 -18.07 13.06
CA THR A 177 -13.00 -17.49 11.90
C THR A 177 -14.30 -16.81 12.34
N VAL A 178 -14.44 -15.52 12.00
CA VAL A 178 -15.71 -14.81 12.19
C VAL A 178 -16.70 -15.27 11.14
N THR A 179 -17.85 -15.77 11.60
CA THR A 179 -18.92 -16.31 10.75
C THR A 179 -20.17 -15.42 10.72
N GLY A 180 -20.26 -14.43 11.63
CA GLY A 180 -21.40 -13.54 11.68
C GLY A 180 -21.33 -12.54 12.81
N PHE A 181 -22.41 -11.76 12.95
CA PHE A 181 -22.58 -10.75 13.97
C PHE A 181 -23.98 -10.85 14.58
N GLU A 182 -24.08 -10.73 15.89
CA GLU A 182 -25.35 -10.54 16.57
C GLU A 182 -25.69 -9.06 16.68
N LYS A 183 -26.92 -8.70 16.43
CA LYS A 183 -27.39 -7.32 16.43
C LYS A 183 -28.56 -7.16 17.41
N SER A 184 -28.55 -6.02 18.11
CA SER A 184 -29.70 -5.54 18.86
C SER A 184 -30.05 -4.15 18.33
N SER A 185 -31.21 -4.03 17.70
CA SER A 185 -31.63 -2.82 16.97
C SER A 185 -30.63 -2.45 15.88
N SER A 186 -29.95 -1.31 16.00
CA SER A 186 -28.93 -0.82 15.06
C SER A 186 -27.50 -1.13 15.46
N ASN A 187 -27.27 -1.69 16.64
CA ASN A 187 -25.95 -1.94 17.20
C ASN A 187 -25.56 -3.41 17.07
N ILE A 188 -24.27 -3.66 16.83
CA ILE A 188 -23.70 -4.99 16.93
C ILE A 188 -23.33 -5.21 18.40
N THR A 189 -23.78 -6.33 18.95
CA THR A 189 -23.57 -6.68 20.36
C THR A 189 -22.64 -7.86 20.56
N ALA A 190 -22.39 -8.64 19.52
CA ALA A 190 -21.46 -9.75 19.58
C ALA A 190 -20.91 -10.15 18.21
N ILE A 191 -19.74 -10.78 18.26
CA ILE A 191 -19.10 -11.46 17.12
C ILE A 191 -19.37 -12.95 17.26
N ILE A 192 -19.88 -13.58 16.20
CA ILE A 192 -20.06 -15.03 16.11
C ILE A 192 -18.87 -15.63 15.37
N THR A 193 -18.28 -16.66 15.94
CA THR A 193 -17.11 -17.35 15.37
C THR A 193 -17.34 -18.86 15.32
N ASP A 194 -16.43 -19.56 14.64
CA ASP A 194 -16.38 -21.03 14.64
C ASP A 194 -16.02 -21.65 16.00
N LYS A 195 -15.60 -20.81 16.98
CA LYS A 195 -15.26 -21.24 18.35
C LYS A 195 -16.20 -20.72 19.43
N GLY A 196 -17.23 -20.01 19.05
CA GLY A 196 -18.23 -19.47 19.97
C GLY A 196 -18.51 -17.99 19.76
N LYS A 197 -19.22 -17.42 20.70
CA LYS A 197 -19.70 -16.04 20.70
C LYS A 197 -18.81 -15.18 21.60
N PHE A 198 -18.51 -13.96 21.15
CA PHE A 198 -17.79 -12.93 21.91
C PHE A 198 -18.67 -11.69 21.98
N ASP A 199 -19.13 -11.34 23.15
CA ASP A 199 -19.89 -10.11 23.39
C ASP A 199 -18.94 -8.90 23.33
N CYS A 200 -19.41 -7.78 22.81
CA CYS A 200 -18.63 -6.55 22.64
C CYS A 200 -19.52 -5.32 22.62
N ASP A 201 -18.97 -4.20 23.10
CA ASP A 201 -19.62 -2.89 23.04
C ASP A 201 -19.29 -2.17 21.74
N GLU A 202 -18.05 -2.35 21.21
CA GLU A 202 -17.58 -1.76 19.98
C GLU A 202 -16.77 -2.76 19.15
N ILE A 203 -16.79 -2.62 17.83
CA ILE A 203 -16.06 -3.47 16.91
C ILE A 203 -15.25 -2.59 15.94
N LEU A 204 -13.96 -2.86 15.86
CA LEU A 204 -13.10 -2.37 14.78
C LEU A 204 -12.87 -3.50 13.76
N LEU A 205 -13.32 -3.29 12.53
CA LEU A 205 -13.13 -4.24 11.44
C LEU A 205 -11.89 -3.90 10.62
N SER A 206 -10.92 -4.80 10.58
CA SER A 206 -9.69 -4.65 9.80
C SER A 206 -9.36 -5.92 8.99
N PRO A 207 -10.33 -6.50 8.25
CA PRO A 207 -10.15 -7.78 7.55
C PRO A 207 -9.44 -7.64 6.20
N GLY A 208 -8.91 -6.46 5.85
CA GLY A 208 -8.22 -6.22 4.58
C GLY A 208 -9.14 -6.48 3.38
N SER A 209 -8.68 -7.31 2.44
CA SER A 209 -9.41 -7.63 1.20
C SER A 209 -10.73 -8.41 1.41
N TRP A 210 -10.98 -8.94 2.61
CA TRP A 210 -12.26 -9.60 2.96
C TRP A 210 -13.33 -8.62 3.46
N MET A 211 -13.04 -7.30 3.52
CA MET A 211 -14.01 -6.30 3.97
C MET A 211 -15.36 -6.36 3.23
N PRO A 212 -15.46 -6.63 1.92
CA PRO A 212 -16.75 -6.76 1.24
C PRO A 212 -17.64 -7.89 1.79
N GLU A 213 -17.03 -8.99 2.21
CA GLU A 213 -17.75 -10.12 2.82
C GLU A 213 -18.33 -9.72 4.17
N PHE A 214 -17.54 -9.04 5.00
CA PHE A 214 -18.00 -8.51 6.28
C PHE A 214 -19.09 -7.45 6.10
N ALA A 215 -18.94 -6.54 5.14
CA ALA A 215 -19.96 -5.55 4.81
C ALA A 215 -21.30 -6.21 4.44
N LYS A 216 -21.24 -7.29 3.63
CA LYS A 216 -22.42 -8.08 3.27
C LYS A 216 -23.08 -8.74 4.48
N MET A 217 -22.29 -9.33 5.41
CA MET A 217 -22.79 -9.89 6.65
C MET A 217 -23.49 -8.84 7.53
N MET A 218 -23.01 -7.61 7.48
CA MET A 218 -23.58 -6.47 8.20
C MET A 218 -24.75 -5.79 7.48
N GLY A 219 -25.04 -6.17 6.22
CA GLY A 219 -26.18 -5.68 5.45
C GLY A 219 -25.91 -4.41 4.68
N PHE A 220 -24.63 -4.03 4.44
CA PHE A 220 -24.30 -2.92 3.55
C PHE A 220 -23.32 -3.35 2.44
N LYS A 221 -23.26 -2.57 1.35
CA LYS A 221 -22.41 -2.84 0.21
C LYS A 221 -21.19 -1.93 0.23
N LEU A 222 -20.01 -2.52 0.19
CA LEU A 222 -18.75 -1.83 -0.03
C LEU A 222 -18.24 -2.14 -1.43
N LEU A 223 -17.90 -1.09 -2.19
CA LEU A 223 -17.27 -1.22 -3.51
C LEU A 223 -15.76 -1.06 -3.28
N LEU A 224 -15.04 -2.17 -3.29
CA LEU A 224 -13.58 -2.23 -3.27
C LEU A 224 -13.06 -2.69 -4.62
#